data_f1c791361671106330c88b66d55e4bb2
#
_entry.id   f1c791361671106330c88b66d55e4bb2
#
_cell.length_a   1.000
_cell.length_b   1.000
_cell.length_c   1.000
_cell.angle_alpha   90.00
_cell.angle_beta   90.00
_cell.angle_gamma   90.00
#
_symmetry.space_group_name_H-M   'P 1'
#
loop_
_entity.id
_entity.type
_entity.pdbx_description
1 polymer ?
#
loop_
_entity_poly.entity_id
_entity_poly.type
_entity_poly.pdbx_seq_one_letter_code
_entity_poly.pdbx_strand_id
1 'polypeptide(L)'
;MIITEQKPIEEVLEMLKPFKRIFIMGCGTCATTCQTGGEEQVKEMAEKLKCEGKVVTGTVVVESPCDARLLRRDTRKVKVEIRDAEAILCMACGAGVQTVVEHLEKITVPCLDTKFIGETERIGRFYERCRACGECILFETGGICPVTRCPKGMMNGPCGGMYDGKCEVGGYTRDCVWVLIYNKMKELGMLDAYKSLKSPRDYTKLGIQPREVIWV
;
A
#
# COMPACT_ATOMS: atom_id res chain seq x y z
N MET A 1 3.16 -6.04 3.11
CA MET A 1 3.03 -4.67 3.64
C MET A 1 2.47 -3.72 2.57
N ILE A 2 2.05 -2.53 2.94
CA ILE A 2 1.62 -1.48 2.00
C ILE A 2 2.83 -0.61 1.67
N ILE A 3 3.14 -0.49 0.40
CA ILE A 3 4.22 0.37 -0.07
C ILE A 3 3.66 1.77 -0.32
N THR A 4 4.35 2.76 0.24
CA THR A 4 3.98 4.17 0.18
C THR A 4 5.13 5.03 -0.36
N GLU A 5 4.78 6.17 -0.90
CA GLU A 5 5.68 7.20 -1.37
C GLU A 5 5.23 8.56 -0.81
N GLN A 6 6.16 9.44 -0.45
CA GLN A 6 5.79 10.78 -0.03
C GLN A 6 5.28 11.59 -1.21
N LYS A 7 4.21 12.35 -1.00
CA LYS A 7 3.76 13.35 -1.96
C LYS A 7 4.80 14.47 -2.10
N PRO A 8 4.87 15.13 -3.26
CA PRO A 8 5.63 16.35 -3.40
C PRO A 8 5.23 17.35 -2.30
N ILE A 9 6.23 18.03 -1.72
CA ILE A 9 5.97 18.96 -0.61
C ILE A 9 5.02 20.09 -1.01
N GLU A 10 5.11 20.54 -2.25
CA GLU A 10 4.26 21.57 -2.81
C GLU A 10 2.79 21.16 -2.81
N GLU A 11 2.49 19.90 -3.14
CA GLU A 11 1.13 19.34 -3.08
C GLU A 11 0.62 19.30 -1.64
N VAL A 12 1.46 18.89 -0.70
CA VAL A 12 1.10 18.87 0.73
C VAL A 12 0.83 20.27 1.25
N LEU A 13 1.67 21.24 0.91
CA LEU A 13 1.50 22.64 1.32
C LEU A 13 0.25 23.28 0.72
N GLU A 14 -0.09 22.98 -0.52
CA GLU A 14 -1.33 23.47 -1.14
C GLU A 14 -2.57 22.93 -0.43
N MET A 15 -2.59 21.63 -0.10
CA MET A 15 -3.68 21.03 0.70
C MET A 15 -3.76 21.61 2.12
N LEU A 16 -2.64 21.99 2.71
CA LEU A 16 -2.56 22.58 4.04
C LEU A 16 -2.78 24.10 4.05
N LYS A 17 -2.90 24.74 2.92
CA LYS A 17 -3.02 26.21 2.80
C LYS A 17 -4.11 26.83 3.69
N PRO A 18 -5.33 26.23 3.81
CA PRO A 18 -6.37 26.78 4.66
C PRO A 18 -6.09 26.67 6.16
N PHE A 19 -5.16 25.84 6.59
CA PHE A 19 -4.94 25.48 7.99
C PHE A 19 -3.63 26.07 8.49
N LYS A 20 -3.66 26.68 9.66
CA LYS A 20 -2.48 27.24 10.32
C LYS A 20 -1.89 26.29 11.37
N ARG A 21 -2.74 25.62 12.14
CA ARG A 21 -2.34 24.71 13.22
C ARG A 21 -2.50 23.25 12.79
N ILE A 22 -1.38 22.56 12.68
CA ILE A 22 -1.30 21.21 12.11
C ILE A 22 -0.77 20.24 13.16
N PHE A 23 -1.45 19.10 13.32
CA PHE A 23 -0.92 17.96 14.03
C PHE A 23 -0.35 16.96 13.02
N ILE A 24 0.81 16.34 13.29
CA ILE A 24 1.42 15.37 12.36
C ILE A 24 1.33 13.97 12.95
N MET A 25 0.81 13.04 12.16
CA MET A 25 0.66 11.65 12.55
C MET A 25 1.41 10.73 11.60
N GLY A 26 2.37 9.98 12.11
CA GLY A 26 3.12 8.95 11.37
C GLY A 26 2.56 7.54 11.58
N CYS A 27 3.15 6.58 10.86
CA CYS A 27 2.85 5.15 10.93
C CYS A 27 4.12 4.34 11.24
N GLY A 28 4.11 3.61 12.36
CA GLY A 28 5.24 2.83 12.88
C GLY A 28 5.51 1.51 12.15
N THR A 29 4.67 1.11 11.20
CA THR A 29 4.82 -0.15 10.47
C THR A 29 5.20 0.09 9.00
N CYS A 30 4.23 0.04 8.10
CA CYS A 30 4.49 0.09 6.65
C CYS A 30 5.24 1.36 6.23
N ALA A 31 4.79 2.54 6.66
CA ALA A 31 5.41 3.80 6.27
C ALA A 31 6.80 4.00 6.89
N THR A 32 7.06 3.47 8.09
CA THR A 32 8.40 3.44 8.67
C THR A 32 9.35 2.59 7.83
N THR A 33 8.92 1.38 7.44
CA THR A 33 9.74 0.50 6.59
C THR A 33 9.99 1.10 5.20
N CYS A 34 9.02 1.84 4.66
CA CYS A 34 9.19 2.59 3.41
C CYS A 34 10.03 3.87 3.56
N GLN A 35 10.38 4.27 4.78
CA GLN A 35 11.01 5.56 5.11
C GLN A 35 10.21 6.76 4.60
N THR A 36 8.88 6.68 4.72
CA THR A 36 7.96 7.71 4.24
C THR A 36 7.16 8.39 5.34
N GLY A 37 7.01 7.73 6.54
CA GLY A 37 6.16 8.25 7.61
C GLY A 37 6.52 7.72 9.00
N GLY A 38 7.77 7.32 9.24
CA GLY A 38 8.31 6.96 10.54
C GLY A 38 8.71 8.19 11.37
N GLU A 39 9.37 7.96 12.50
CA GLU A 39 9.74 9.02 13.44
C GLU A 39 10.63 10.10 12.82
N GLU A 40 11.62 9.69 12.01
CA GLU A 40 12.54 10.62 11.34
C GLU A 40 11.78 11.51 10.35
N GLN A 41 10.96 10.90 9.49
CA GLN A 41 10.18 11.61 8.48
C GLN A 41 9.14 12.55 9.11
N VAL A 42 8.55 12.15 10.24
CA VAL A 42 7.63 13.01 11.00
C VAL A 42 8.36 14.23 11.56
N LYS A 43 9.57 14.06 12.10
CA LYS A 43 10.40 15.16 12.58
C LYS A 43 10.81 16.11 11.46
N GLU A 44 11.31 15.56 10.35
CA GLU A 44 11.67 16.35 9.17
C GLU A 44 10.49 17.16 8.61
N MET A 45 9.30 16.52 8.55
CA MET A 45 8.08 17.19 8.10
C MET A 45 7.66 18.31 9.07
N ALA A 46 7.81 18.09 10.38
CA ALA A 46 7.52 19.12 11.37
C ALA A 46 8.42 20.36 11.19
N GLU A 47 9.71 20.16 10.94
CA GLU A 47 10.64 21.26 10.66
C GLU A 47 10.28 22.00 9.36
N LYS A 48 9.99 21.26 8.27
CA LYS A 48 9.54 21.85 7.01
C LYS A 48 8.29 22.72 7.18
N LEU A 49 7.26 22.21 7.87
CA LEU A 49 6.04 22.98 8.10
C LEU A 49 6.26 24.23 8.95
N LYS A 50 7.15 24.17 9.95
CA LYS A 50 7.53 25.35 10.74
C LYS A 50 8.22 26.41 9.88
N CYS A 51 9.12 26.01 8.98
CA CYS A 51 9.77 26.92 8.02
C CYS A 51 8.76 27.60 7.09
N GLU A 52 7.68 26.90 6.76
CA GLU A 52 6.56 27.42 5.95
C GLU A 52 5.54 28.24 6.78
N GLY A 53 5.87 28.57 8.03
CA GLY A 53 5.05 29.40 8.90
C GLY A 53 3.82 28.71 9.49
N LYS A 54 3.74 27.38 9.42
CA LYS A 54 2.69 26.59 10.09
C LYS A 54 3.05 26.37 11.55
N VAL A 55 2.03 26.23 12.38
CA VAL A 55 2.18 25.89 13.81
C VAL A 55 1.96 24.39 13.96
N VAL A 56 2.99 23.65 14.29
CA VAL A 56 2.87 22.22 14.61
C VAL A 56 2.45 22.08 16.07
N THR A 57 1.19 21.65 16.29
CA THR A 57 0.62 21.49 17.65
C THR A 57 1.19 20.29 18.38
N GLY A 58 1.59 19.27 17.67
CA GLY A 58 2.20 18.07 18.20
C GLY A 58 2.45 17.02 17.12
N THR A 59 3.12 15.94 17.50
CA THR A 59 3.42 14.82 16.62
C THR A 59 3.20 13.50 17.36
N VAL A 60 2.83 12.44 16.62
CA VAL A 60 2.80 11.06 17.11
C VAL A 60 3.10 10.09 15.98
N VAL A 61 3.83 9.04 16.27
CA VAL A 61 3.92 7.88 15.37
C VAL A 61 3.07 6.77 16.00
N VAL A 62 1.91 6.54 15.40
CA VAL A 62 1.01 5.45 15.77
C VAL A 62 1.58 4.14 15.25
N GLU A 63 1.58 3.10 16.06
CA GLU A 63 2.11 1.79 15.65
C GLU A 63 1.49 1.34 14.33
N SER A 64 0.16 1.41 14.22
CA SER A 64 -0.58 1.04 12.99
C SER A 64 -1.87 1.87 12.90
N PRO A 65 -1.87 3.02 12.23
CA PRO A 65 -3.04 3.90 12.17
C PRO A 65 -4.28 3.26 11.52
N CYS A 66 -4.08 2.22 10.70
CA CYS A 66 -5.17 1.44 10.11
C CYS A 66 -5.83 0.42 11.07
N ASP A 67 -5.32 0.29 12.31
CA ASP A 67 -5.96 -0.44 13.40
C ASP A 67 -6.55 0.57 14.41
N ALA A 68 -7.88 0.64 14.44
CA ALA A 68 -8.60 1.59 15.30
C ALA A 68 -8.26 1.44 16.81
N ARG A 69 -7.90 0.23 17.26
CA ARG A 69 -7.52 -0.02 18.65
C ARG A 69 -6.16 0.63 18.97
N LEU A 70 -5.19 0.44 18.08
CA LEU A 70 -3.85 1.03 18.21
C LEU A 70 -3.91 2.54 18.04
N LEU A 71 -4.68 3.03 17.08
CA LEU A 71 -4.92 4.46 16.91
C LEU A 71 -5.44 5.09 18.20
N ARG A 72 -6.50 4.53 18.81
CA ARG A 72 -7.07 5.04 20.06
C ARG A 72 -6.10 4.95 21.23
N ARG A 73 -5.29 3.88 21.30
CA ARG A 73 -4.28 3.69 22.35
C ARG A 73 -3.22 4.81 22.29
N ASP A 74 -2.63 4.99 21.12
CA ASP A 74 -1.46 5.85 20.95
C ASP A 74 -1.82 7.34 20.97
N THR A 75 -3.02 7.69 20.51
CA THR A 75 -3.50 9.08 20.52
C THR A 75 -3.98 9.57 21.89
N ARG A 76 -4.15 8.68 22.89
CA ARG A 76 -4.62 9.09 24.24
C ARG A 76 -3.75 10.16 24.89
N LYS A 77 -2.44 10.08 24.69
CA LYS A 77 -1.46 11.00 25.33
C LYS A 77 -1.37 12.38 24.66
N VAL A 78 -1.85 12.47 23.42
CA VAL A 78 -1.75 13.68 22.57
C VAL A 78 -3.13 14.23 22.16
N LYS A 79 -4.15 13.94 22.97
CA LYS A 79 -5.54 14.38 22.69
C LYS A 79 -5.69 15.90 22.66
N VAL A 80 -4.96 16.61 23.51
CA VAL A 80 -5.03 18.07 23.60
C VAL A 80 -4.46 18.67 22.32
N GLU A 81 -3.29 18.21 21.91
CA GLU A 81 -2.58 18.67 20.72
C GLU A 81 -3.37 18.38 19.44
N ILE A 82 -4.04 17.22 19.37
CA ILE A 82 -4.95 16.87 18.28
C ILE A 82 -6.18 17.79 18.28
N ARG A 83 -6.77 18.04 19.44
CA ARG A 83 -7.93 18.92 19.57
C ARG A 83 -7.60 20.34 19.12
N ASP A 84 -6.43 20.84 19.51
CA ASP A 84 -5.99 22.20 19.22
C ASP A 84 -5.53 22.40 17.76
N ALA A 85 -5.30 21.32 17.02
CA ALA A 85 -5.02 21.36 15.58
C ALA A 85 -6.28 21.67 14.78
N GLU A 86 -6.11 22.35 13.66
CA GLU A 86 -7.16 22.56 12.65
C GLU A 86 -7.26 21.38 11.69
N ALA A 87 -6.11 20.76 11.39
CA ALA A 87 -6.01 19.57 10.57
C ALA A 87 -4.92 18.61 11.05
N ILE A 88 -5.06 17.33 10.72
CA ILE A 88 -4.02 16.31 10.91
C ILE A 88 -3.34 16.08 9.56
N LEU A 89 -2.03 16.23 9.49
CA LEU A 89 -1.22 15.72 8.38
C LEU A 89 -0.87 14.27 8.66
N CYS A 90 -1.44 13.35 7.88
CA CYS A 90 -1.28 11.92 8.11
C CYS A 90 -0.25 11.31 7.16
N MET A 91 0.87 10.83 7.72
CA MET A 91 1.96 10.17 7.02
C MET A 91 1.78 8.64 7.09
N ALA A 92 0.64 8.17 6.56
CA ALA A 92 0.26 6.77 6.48
C ALA A 92 -0.36 6.45 5.12
N CYS A 93 -0.58 5.17 4.83
CA CYS A 93 -1.31 4.74 3.62
C CYS A 93 -2.79 5.15 3.70
N GLY A 94 -3.50 5.07 2.57
CA GLY A 94 -4.90 5.48 2.47
C GLY A 94 -5.84 4.78 3.46
N ALA A 95 -5.56 3.52 3.84
CA ALA A 95 -6.32 2.84 4.89
C ALA A 95 -6.14 3.54 6.25
N GLY A 96 -4.89 3.89 6.60
CA GLY A 96 -4.60 4.63 7.83
C GLY A 96 -5.25 6.01 7.85
N VAL A 97 -5.18 6.75 6.73
CA VAL A 97 -5.82 8.07 6.62
C VAL A 97 -7.33 7.98 6.87
N GLN A 98 -8.03 7.03 6.23
CA GLN A 98 -9.48 6.85 6.40
C GLN A 98 -9.84 6.48 7.85
N THR A 99 -9.09 5.56 8.47
CA THR A 99 -9.29 5.20 9.88
C THR A 99 -9.11 6.40 10.81
N VAL A 100 -8.11 7.26 10.54
CA VAL A 100 -7.88 8.50 11.30
C VAL A 100 -9.08 9.45 11.18
N VAL A 101 -9.58 9.67 9.96
CA VAL A 101 -10.79 10.51 9.73
C VAL A 101 -11.98 9.98 10.52
N GLU A 102 -12.25 8.68 10.41
CA GLU A 102 -13.43 8.06 11.03
C GLU A 102 -13.39 8.10 12.56
N HIS A 103 -12.21 7.93 13.17
CA HIS A 103 -12.11 7.78 14.62
C HIS A 103 -11.68 9.05 15.38
N LEU A 104 -11.10 10.02 14.72
CA LEU A 104 -10.68 11.27 15.35
C LEU A 104 -11.55 12.46 14.94
N GLU A 105 -12.47 12.30 14.01
CA GLU A 105 -13.41 13.33 13.54
C GLU A 105 -12.73 14.67 13.22
N LYS A 106 -11.51 14.59 12.64
CA LYS A 106 -10.69 15.74 12.26
C LYS A 106 -10.42 15.75 10.76
N ILE A 107 -10.34 16.94 10.19
CA ILE A 107 -9.83 17.10 8.83
C ILE A 107 -8.45 16.46 8.77
N THR A 108 -8.27 15.51 7.87
CA THR A 108 -7.03 14.77 7.73
C THR A 108 -6.52 14.89 6.30
N VAL A 109 -5.30 15.39 6.17
CA VAL A 109 -4.63 15.60 4.89
C VAL A 109 -3.66 14.45 4.66
N PRO A 110 -3.75 13.69 3.55
CA PRO A 110 -2.81 12.62 3.25
C PRO A 110 -1.47 13.19 2.80
N CYS A 111 -0.39 12.73 3.42
CA CYS A 111 0.99 13.09 3.06
C CYS A 111 1.63 12.06 2.11
N LEU A 112 1.05 10.87 2.00
CA LEU A 112 1.61 9.75 1.25
C LEU A 112 0.66 9.26 0.16
N ASP A 113 1.23 8.76 -0.92
CA ASP A 113 0.55 7.96 -1.93
C ASP A 113 0.70 6.47 -1.61
N THR A 114 -0.41 5.75 -1.66
CA THR A 114 -0.41 4.29 -1.54
C THR A 114 -0.14 3.68 -2.91
N LYS A 115 0.98 2.98 -3.05
CA LYS A 115 1.40 2.42 -4.35
C LYS A 115 0.85 1.01 -4.58
N PHE A 116 1.19 0.05 -3.70
CA PHE A 116 0.77 -1.35 -3.85
C PHE A 116 0.96 -2.16 -2.56
N ILE A 117 0.44 -3.40 -2.57
CA ILE A 117 0.73 -4.42 -1.57
C ILE A 117 1.95 -5.22 -2.03
N GLY A 118 3.03 -5.15 -1.26
CA GLY A 118 4.29 -5.72 -1.69
C GLY A 118 5.14 -6.33 -0.60
N GLU A 119 6.32 -6.75 -1.02
CA GLU A 119 7.42 -7.16 -0.15
C GLU A 119 8.51 -6.10 -0.15
N THR A 120 9.30 -6.12 0.90
CA THR A 120 10.57 -5.40 1.01
C THR A 120 11.71 -6.39 0.81
N GLU A 121 12.45 -6.26 -0.27
CA GLU A 121 13.73 -6.98 -0.42
C GLU A 121 14.78 -6.35 0.47
N ARG A 122 14.84 -5.02 0.44
CA ARG A 122 15.65 -4.16 1.32
C ARG A 122 15.03 -2.76 1.34
N ILE A 123 15.44 -1.92 2.27
CA ILE A 123 15.04 -0.51 2.32
C ILE A 123 15.37 0.14 0.96
N GLY A 124 14.38 0.83 0.39
CA GLY A 124 14.48 1.44 -0.94
C GLY A 124 14.27 0.48 -2.12
N ARG A 125 14.00 -0.81 -1.88
CA ARG A 125 13.71 -1.79 -2.94
C ARG A 125 12.51 -2.65 -2.62
N PHE A 126 11.40 -2.35 -3.28
CA PHE A 126 10.09 -2.94 -3.04
C PHE A 126 9.52 -3.54 -4.31
N TYR A 127 8.77 -4.66 -4.17
CA TYR A 127 8.11 -5.32 -5.29
C TYR A 127 6.63 -5.53 -5.02
N GLU A 128 5.80 -5.21 -6.01
CA GLU A 128 4.38 -5.57 -5.96
C GLU A 128 4.21 -7.10 -5.97
N ARG A 129 3.45 -7.62 -4.99
CA ARG A 129 3.23 -9.07 -4.84
C ARG A 129 1.76 -9.45 -4.85
N CYS A 130 0.87 -8.54 -4.46
CA CYS A 130 -0.54 -8.87 -4.30
C CYS A 130 -1.45 -7.71 -4.70
N ARG A 131 -2.57 -8.01 -5.32
CA ARG A 131 -3.65 -7.05 -5.64
C ARG A 131 -4.90 -7.23 -4.79
N ALA A 132 -4.83 -8.01 -3.71
CA ALA A 132 -5.98 -8.33 -2.85
C ALA A 132 -7.20 -8.79 -3.66
N CYS A 133 -6.99 -9.66 -4.63
CA CYS A 133 -8.01 -10.07 -5.60
C CYS A 133 -9.05 -11.06 -5.05
N GLY A 134 -8.95 -11.48 -3.79
CA GLY A 134 -9.96 -12.29 -3.09
C GLY A 134 -9.89 -13.80 -3.35
N GLU A 135 -9.26 -14.26 -4.43
CA GLU A 135 -9.13 -15.68 -4.76
C GLU A 135 -7.68 -16.00 -5.09
N CYS A 136 -6.99 -16.66 -4.15
CA CYS A 136 -5.55 -16.91 -4.27
C CYS A 136 -5.28 -18.20 -5.04
N ILE A 137 -4.50 -18.08 -6.11
CA ILE A 137 -4.13 -19.20 -7.00
C ILE A 137 -2.63 -19.52 -6.95
N LEU A 138 -1.94 -19.10 -5.88
CA LEU A 138 -0.48 -19.26 -5.78
C LEU A 138 -0.04 -20.73 -5.73
N PHE A 139 -0.87 -21.62 -5.18
CA PHE A 139 -0.56 -23.05 -5.18
C PHE A 139 -0.48 -23.62 -6.59
N GLU A 140 -1.43 -23.26 -7.45
CA GLU A 140 -1.52 -23.73 -8.84
C GLU A 140 -0.53 -23.06 -9.79
N THR A 141 0.22 -22.08 -9.29
CA THR A 141 1.19 -21.33 -10.09
C THR A 141 2.60 -21.34 -9.48
N GLY A 142 2.87 -22.31 -8.60
CA GLY A 142 4.18 -22.48 -7.97
C GLY A 142 4.64 -21.27 -7.17
N GLY A 143 3.71 -20.53 -6.55
CA GLY A 143 4.00 -19.34 -5.75
C GLY A 143 4.16 -18.03 -6.54
N ILE A 144 3.98 -18.03 -7.87
CA ILE A 144 4.13 -16.85 -8.73
C ILE A 144 2.76 -16.33 -9.15
N CYS A 145 2.39 -15.11 -8.71
CA CYS A 145 1.08 -14.53 -8.96
C CYS A 145 0.95 -13.97 -10.39
N PRO A 146 0.15 -14.58 -11.28
CA PRO A 146 -0.09 -14.02 -12.62
C PRO A 146 -0.97 -12.77 -12.60
N VAL A 147 -1.89 -12.66 -11.61
CA VAL A 147 -2.79 -11.50 -11.46
C VAL A 147 -2.02 -10.20 -11.23
N THR A 148 -0.92 -10.28 -10.47
CA THR A 148 -0.07 -9.13 -10.20
C THR A 148 0.93 -8.88 -11.33
N ARG A 149 1.50 -9.96 -11.90
CA ARG A 149 2.69 -9.86 -12.76
C ARG A 149 2.40 -9.90 -14.25
N CYS A 150 1.20 -10.37 -14.70
CA CYS A 150 0.81 -10.34 -16.10
C CYS A 150 0.08 -9.04 -16.43
N PRO A 151 0.65 -8.13 -17.25
CA PRO A 151 0.00 -6.86 -17.59
C PRO A 151 -1.32 -7.04 -18.36
N LYS A 152 -1.46 -8.16 -19.06
CA LYS A 152 -2.67 -8.51 -19.83
C LYS A 152 -3.69 -9.32 -19.03
N GLY A 153 -3.40 -9.67 -17.78
CA GLY A 153 -4.31 -10.46 -16.95
C GLY A 153 -4.56 -11.88 -17.46
N MET A 154 -3.61 -12.47 -18.20
CA MET A 154 -3.74 -13.85 -18.69
C MET A 154 -3.79 -14.83 -17.51
N MET A 155 -4.71 -15.82 -17.57
CA MET A 155 -4.94 -16.77 -16.49
C MET A 155 -4.58 -18.22 -16.84
N ASN A 156 -4.38 -18.53 -18.12
CA ASN A 156 -4.14 -19.88 -18.63
C ASN A 156 -2.95 -19.94 -19.59
N GLY A 157 -1.80 -19.46 -19.17
CA GLY A 157 -0.59 -19.50 -19.97
C GLY A 157 -0.19 -18.18 -20.64
N PRO A 158 0.90 -18.16 -21.39
CA PRO A 158 1.39 -16.98 -22.07
C PRO A 158 0.46 -16.55 -23.21
N CYS A 159 0.41 -15.26 -23.48
CA CYS A 159 -0.28 -14.73 -24.65
C CYS A 159 0.56 -14.89 -25.93
N GLY A 160 -0.07 -14.70 -27.12
CA GLY A 160 0.62 -14.79 -28.40
C GLY A 160 1.72 -13.74 -28.64
N GLY A 161 1.80 -12.70 -27.80
CA GLY A 161 2.85 -11.68 -27.86
C GLY A 161 4.11 -12.00 -27.05
N MET A 162 4.16 -13.14 -26.38
CA MET A 162 5.39 -13.61 -25.73
C MET A 162 6.40 -14.05 -26.78
N TYR A 163 7.63 -13.55 -26.69
CA TYR A 163 8.72 -13.95 -27.57
C TYR A 163 9.98 -14.22 -26.76
N ASP A 164 10.64 -15.32 -27.03
CA ASP A 164 11.86 -15.78 -26.31
C ASP A 164 11.77 -15.67 -24.78
N GLY A 165 10.64 -16.09 -24.21
CA GLY A 165 10.39 -16.04 -22.78
C GLY A 165 10.13 -14.63 -22.22
N LYS A 166 10.12 -13.60 -23.05
CA LYS A 166 9.95 -12.20 -22.65
C LYS A 166 8.53 -11.70 -22.91
N CYS A 167 8.11 -10.72 -22.10
CA CYS A 167 6.81 -10.08 -22.19
C CYS A 167 6.85 -8.93 -23.21
N GLU A 168 5.89 -8.91 -24.17
CA GLU A 168 5.79 -7.82 -25.13
C GLU A 168 5.43 -6.46 -24.48
N VAL A 169 4.69 -6.49 -23.36
CA VAL A 169 4.35 -5.26 -22.63
C VAL A 169 5.59 -4.71 -21.92
N GLY A 170 6.01 -3.55 -22.33
CA GLY A 170 7.27 -2.95 -21.89
C GLY A 170 8.46 -3.33 -22.76
N GLY A 171 8.24 -3.73 -24.02
CA GLY A 171 9.29 -3.89 -25.04
C GLY A 171 10.25 -5.04 -24.74
N TYR A 172 9.75 -6.19 -24.28
CA TYR A 172 10.55 -7.40 -24.03
C TYR A 172 11.69 -7.22 -22.98
N THR A 173 11.56 -6.24 -22.10
CA THR A 173 12.57 -5.97 -21.08
C THR A 173 12.47 -6.87 -19.85
N ARG A 174 11.34 -7.55 -19.66
CA ARG A 174 11.10 -8.43 -18.51
C ARG A 174 10.58 -9.79 -18.93
N ASP A 175 10.82 -10.79 -18.08
CA ASP A 175 10.38 -12.16 -18.34
C ASP A 175 8.84 -12.27 -18.33
N CYS A 176 8.33 -13.14 -19.20
CA CYS A 176 6.92 -13.50 -19.18
C CYS A 176 6.62 -14.28 -17.89
N VAL A 177 5.65 -13.81 -17.10
CA VAL A 177 5.28 -14.48 -15.84
C VAL A 177 4.85 -15.93 -16.06
N TRP A 178 4.19 -16.25 -17.19
CA TRP A 178 3.74 -17.61 -17.47
C TRP A 178 4.89 -18.55 -17.83
N VAL A 179 5.97 -18.04 -18.41
CA VAL A 179 7.21 -18.80 -18.61
C VAL A 179 7.89 -19.05 -17.27
N LEU A 180 7.93 -18.06 -16.37
CA LEU A 180 8.44 -18.25 -15.03
C LEU A 180 7.61 -19.28 -14.25
N ILE A 181 6.28 -19.24 -14.34
CA ILE A 181 5.37 -20.22 -13.74
C ILE A 181 5.65 -21.62 -14.30
N TYR A 182 5.73 -21.76 -15.62
CA TYR A 182 6.03 -23.05 -16.26
C TYR A 182 7.34 -23.65 -15.73
N ASN A 183 8.41 -22.88 -15.74
CA ASN A 183 9.70 -23.32 -15.26
C ASN A 183 9.64 -23.73 -13.77
N LYS A 184 8.96 -22.93 -12.95
CA LYS A 184 8.79 -23.23 -11.52
C LYS A 184 7.97 -24.51 -11.29
N MET A 185 6.86 -24.68 -12.02
CA MET A 185 6.04 -25.88 -11.91
C MET A 185 6.78 -27.13 -12.40
N LYS A 186 7.65 -26.96 -13.41
CA LYS A 186 8.55 -28.04 -13.87
C LYS A 186 9.55 -28.45 -12.80
N GLU A 187 10.21 -27.47 -12.16
CA GLU A 187 11.14 -27.72 -11.03
C GLU A 187 10.46 -28.44 -9.88
N LEU A 188 9.21 -28.10 -9.59
CA LEU A 188 8.42 -28.71 -8.51
C LEU A 188 7.79 -30.07 -8.88
N GLY A 189 7.92 -30.54 -10.11
CA GLY A 189 7.25 -31.76 -10.60
C GLY A 189 5.74 -31.63 -10.73
N MET A 190 5.18 -30.44 -10.86
CA MET A 190 3.75 -30.13 -10.84
C MET A 190 3.20 -29.73 -12.22
N LEU A 191 3.79 -30.19 -13.31
CA LEU A 191 3.37 -29.80 -14.69
C LEU A 191 1.93 -30.20 -15.02
N ASP A 192 1.39 -31.25 -14.43
CA ASP A 192 0.02 -31.67 -14.71
C ASP A 192 -0.99 -30.65 -14.17
N ALA A 193 -0.71 -30.04 -13.02
CA ALA A 193 -1.48 -28.91 -12.50
C ALA A 193 -1.39 -27.67 -13.42
N TYR A 194 -0.22 -27.42 -14.02
CA TYR A 194 -0.05 -26.34 -14.98
C TYR A 194 -0.87 -26.55 -16.28
N LYS A 195 -0.97 -27.78 -16.77
CA LYS A 195 -1.73 -28.13 -17.98
C LYS A 195 -3.25 -28.03 -17.81
N SER A 196 -3.73 -28.06 -16.58
CA SER A 196 -5.16 -27.95 -16.28
C SER A 196 -5.68 -26.55 -16.60
N LEU A 197 -6.68 -26.48 -17.49
CA LEU A 197 -7.35 -25.21 -17.79
C LEU A 197 -8.15 -24.74 -16.59
N LYS A 198 -7.88 -23.52 -16.18
CA LYS A 198 -8.65 -22.87 -15.11
C LYS A 198 -9.92 -22.26 -15.69
N SER A 199 -11.01 -22.44 -14.99
CA SER A 199 -12.25 -21.72 -15.26
C SER A 199 -12.03 -20.21 -15.18
N PRO A 200 -12.83 -19.39 -15.89
CA PRO A 200 -12.85 -17.96 -15.69
C PRO A 200 -13.04 -17.61 -14.23
N ARG A 201 -12.35 -16.58 -13.79
CA ARG A 201 -12.50 -16.12 -12.39
C ARG A 201 -13.93 -15.64 -12.15
N ASP A 202 -14.46 -16.03 -11.03
CA ASP A 202 -15.73 -15.52 -10.54
C ASP A 202 -15.52 -14.19 -9.83
N TYR A 203 -15.70 -13.09 -10.54
CA TYR A 203 -15.54 -11.75 -10.00
C TYR A 203 -16.64 -11.38 -9.01
N THR A 204 -17.72 -12.16 -8.89
CA THR A 204 -18.73 -11.94 -7.84
C THR A 204 -18.17 -12.25 -6.46
N LYS A 205 -17.18 -13.16 -6.36
CA LYS A 205 -16.45 -13.44 -5.11
C LYS A 205 -15.60 -12.28 -4.63
N LEU A 206 -15.31 -11.32 -5.49
CA LEU A 206 -14.62 -10.08 -5.07
C LEU A 206 -15.56 -9.17 -4.27
N GLY A 207 -16.84 -9.48 -4.25
CA GLY A 207 -17.84 -8.77 -3.49
C GLY A 207 -18.18 -7.40 -4.06
N ILE A 208 -19.25 -6.81 -3.50
CA ILE A 208 -19.60 -5.41 -3.72
C ILE A 208 -18.63 -4.55 -2.89
N GLN A 209 -18.10 -3.50 -3.47
CA GLN A 209 -17.21 -2.60 -2.75
C GLN A 209 -18.01 -1.54 -1.95
N PRO A 210 -17.56 -1.15 -0.76
CA PRO A 210 -16.41 -1.68 -0.03
C PRO A 210 -16.64 -3.09 0.50
N ARG A 211 -15.59 -3.93 0.48
CA ARG A 211 -15.64 -5.30 1.00
C ARG A 211 -15.54 -5.30 2.51
N GLU A 212 -16.38 -6.09 3.15
CA GLU A 212 -16.35 -6.32 4.58
C GLU A 212 -16.16 -7.81 4.86
N VAL A 213 -15.39 -8.14 5.88
CA VAL A 213 -15.20 -9.50 6.36
C VAL A 213 -15.37 -9.48 7.87
N ILE A 214 -16.43 -10.10 8.34
CA ILE A 214 -16.73 -10.22 9.76
C ILE A 214 -16.57 -11.69 10.15
N TRP A 215 -15.64 -11.95 11.07
CA TRP A 215 -15.46 -13.26 11.69
C TRP A 215 -16.24 -13.30 13.01
N VAL A 216 -17.19 -14.20 13.14
CA VAL A 216 -18.01 -14.40 14.35
C VAL A 216 -17.44 -15.56 15.16
#